data_444da3531d128d26f81be98c74cdc884
#
_entry.id   444da3531d128d26f81be98c74cdc884
#
_cell.length_a   1.000
_cell.length_b   1.000
_cell.length_c   1.000
_cell.angle_alpha   90.00
_cell.angle_beta   90.00
_cell.angle_gamma   90.00
#
_symmetry.space_group_name_H-M   'P 1'
#
loop_
_entity.id
_entity.type
_entity.pdbx_description
1 polymer ?
#
loop_
_entity_poly.entity_id
_entity_poly.type
_entity_poly.pdbx_seq_one_letter_code
_entity_poly.pdbx_strand_id
1 'polypeptide(L)' 'MPRLLVYGANGYTGELIAREAVRRGLAPVIAGRSADAIGRLATELGCEQRIASL' A
#
# COMPACT_ATOMS: atom_id res chain seq x y z
N MET A 1 -17.99 2.71 1.75
CA MET A 1 -16.83 3.30 1.04
C MET A 1 -16.04 2.23 0.33
N PRO A 2 -15.79 2.40 -0.94
CA PRO A 2 -14.91 1.47 -1.64
C PRO A 2 -13.49 1.58 -1.09
N ARG A 3 -12.83 0.45 -1.03
CA ARG A 3 -11.46 0.42 -0.56
C ARG A 3 -10.53 0.38 -1.76
N LEU A 4 -9.47 1.13 -1.68
CA LEU A 4 -8.49 1.19 -2.75
C LEU A 4 -7.40 0.14 -2.48
N LEU A 5 -7.20 -0.75 -3.43
CA LEU A 5 -6.12 -1.71 -3.36
C LEU A 5 -5.00 -1.26 -4.28
N VAL A 6 -3.81 -1.07 -3.72
CA VAL A 6 -2.65 -0.67 -4.48
C VAL A 6 -1.68 -1.83 -4.54
N TYR A 7 -1.68 -2.57 -5.65
CA TYR A 7 -0.77 -3.68 -5.84
C TYR A 7 0.56 -3.18 -6.39
N GLY A 8 1.64 -3.73 -5.88
CA GLY A 8 2.96 -3.25 -6.27
C GLY A 8 3.36 -1.99 -5.52
N ALA A 9 2.78 -1.77 -4.34
CA ALA A 9 3.02 -0.55 -3.57
C ALA A 9 4.48 -0.37 -3.17
N ASN A 10 5.27 -1.45 -3.21
CA ASN A 10 6.70 -1.36 -2.94
C ASN A 10 7.49 -0.82 -4.12
N GLY A 11 6.86 -0.67 -5.30
CA GLY A 11 7.49 0.00 -6.43
C GLY A 11 7.30 1.51 -6.33
N TYR A 12 8.06 2.25 -7.14
CA TYR A 12 8.06 3.71 -7.03
C TYR A 12 6.67 4.31 -7.26
N THR A 13 6.04 3.93 -8.38
CA THR A 13 4.73 4.48 -8.72
C THR A 13 3.67 4.04 -7.72
N GLY A 14 3.69 2.77 -7.32
CA GLY A 14 2.72 2.26 -6.36
C GLY A 14 2.85 2.95 -5.01
N GLU A 15 4.07 3.23 -4.59
CA GLU A 15 4.29 3.93 -3.34
C GLU A 15 3.73 5.35 -3.39
N LEU A 16 3.94 6.05 -4.52
CA LEU A 16 3.39 7.39 -4.67
C LEU A 16 1.87 7.40 -4.59
N ILE A 17 1.24 6.41 -5.23
CA ILE A 17 -0.22 6.30 -5.20
C ILE A 17 -0.70 6.04 -3.78
N ALA A 18 -0.05 5.13 -3.06
CA ALA A 18 -0.45 4.81 -1.70
C ALA A 18 -0.30 6.03 -0.77
N ARG A 19 0.80 6.75 -0.89
CA ARG A 19 1.02 7.94 -0.06
C ARG A 19 -0.01 9.02 -0.35
N GLU A 20 -0.35 9.21 -1.63
CA GLU A 20 -1.34 10.20 -2.00
C GLU A 20 -2.72 9.83 -1.46
N ALA A 21 -3.06 8.53 -1.51
CA ALA A 21 -4.34 8.07 -0.99
C ALA A 21 -4.45 8.36 0.51
N VAL A 22 -3.39 8.07 1.26
CA VAL A 22 -3.40 8.33 2.69
C VAL A 22 -3.50 9.84 2.97
N ARG A 23 -2.78 10.64 2.19
CA ARG A 23 -2.80 12.08 2.35
C ARG A 23 -4.20 12.65 2.14
N ARG A 24 -4.99 12.01 1.28
CA ARG A 24 -6.36 12.44 1.00
C ARG A 24 -7.38 11.85 1.95
N GLY A 25 -6.93 11.17 2.99
CA GLY A 25 -7.82 10.61 3.98
C GLY A 25 -8.46 9.28 3.58
N LEU A 26 -7.94 8.64 2.53
CA LEU A 26 -8.40 7.33 2.14
C LEU A 26 -7.69 6.27 2.95
N ALA A 27 -8.25 5.07 2.99
CA ALA A 27 -7.66 3.96 3.72
C ALA A 27 -7.28 2.85 2.73
N PRO A 28 -6.15 3.02 2.01
CA PRO A 28 -5.79 2.03 1.02
C PRO A 28 -5.31 0.74 1.67
N VAL A 29 -5.49 -0.37 0.95
CA VAL A 29 -4.85 -1.63 1.27
C VAL A 29 -3.66 -1.73 0.32
N ILE A 30 -2.46 -1.82 0.85
CA ILE A 30 -1.28 -1.95 0.01
C ILE A 30 -0.89 -3.41 -0.09
N ALA A 31 -0.45 -3.82 -1.26
CA ALA A 31 -0.16 -5.21 -1.53
C ALA A 31 1.07 -5.33 -2.42
N GLY A 32 1.74 -6.46 -2.33
CA GLY A 32 2.90 -6.73 -3.13
C GLY A 32 3.52 -8.05 -2.74
N ARG A 33 4.63 -8.37 -3.38
CA ARG A 33 5.29 -9.66 -3.19
C ARG A 33 6.34 -9.63 -2.09
N SER A 34 6.87 -8.45 -1.76
CA SER A 34 7.92 -8.33 -0.77
C SER A 34 7.33 -8.02 0.60
N ALA A 35 7.32 -9.00 1.49
CA ALA A 35 6.78 -8.81 2.83
C ALA A 35 7.50 -7.68 3.57
N ASP A 36 8.82 -7.61 3.41
CA ASP A 36 9.59 -6.58 4.11
C ASP A 36 9.23 -5.18 3.63
N ALA A 37 9.21 -4.98 2.31
CA ALA A 37 8.93 -3.66 1.75
C ALA A 37 7.49 -3.23 2.01
N ILE A 38 6.54 -4.15 1.81
CA ILE A 38 5.13 -3.85 2.03
C ILE A 38 4.85 -3.62 3.51
N GLY A 39 5.42 -4.44 4.39
CA GLY A 39 5.23 -4.28 5.82
C GLY A 39 5.77 -2.95 6.32
N ARG A 40 6.94 -2.55 5.82
CA ARG A 40 7.53 -1.28 6.21
C ARG A 40 6.66 -0.10 5.77
N LEU A 41 6.18 -0.16 4.52
CA LEU A 41 5.35 0.91 4.00
C LEU A 41 4.00 0.97 4.72
N ALA A 42 3.39 -0.18 4.99
CA ALA A 42 2.12 -0.23 5.70
C ALA A 42 2.26 0.37 7.10
N THR A 43 3.36 0.05 7.79
CA THR A 43 3.60 0.59 9.12
C THR A 43 3.78 2.10 9.05
N GLU A 44 4.54 2.57 8.08
CA GLU A 44 4.78 3.99 7.92
C GLU A 44 3.50 4.76 7.63
N LEU A 45 2.65 4.21 6.77
CA LEU A 45 1.43 4.87 6.35
C LEU A 45 0.24 4.58 7.27
N GLY A 46 0.36 3.59 8.14
CA GLY A 46 -0.72 3.21 9.02
C GLY A 46 -1.87 2.56 8.29
N CYS A 47 -1.60 1.80 7.24
CA CYS A 47 -2.65 1.18 6.45
C CYS A 47 -2.52 -0.33 6.43
N GLU A 48 -3.58 -0.98 5.91
CA GLU A 48 -3.65 -2.44 5.84
C GLU A 48 -2.75 -2.98 4.74
N GLN A 49 -2.26 -4.19 4.92
CA GLN A 49 -1.35 -4.78 3.96
C GLN A 49 -1.80 -6.17 3.56
N ARG A 50 -1.39 -6.58 2.36
CA ARG A 50 -1.59 -7.94 1.86
C ARG A 50 -0.30 -8.36 1.16
N ILE A 51 0.20 -9.51 1.51
CA ILE A 51 1.38 -10.04 0.85
C ILE A 51 0.89 -11.13 -0.10
N ALA A 52 1.12 -10.93 -1.39
CA ALA A 52 0.61 -11.84 -2.40
C ALA A 52 1.54 -11.89 -3.59
N SER A 53 1.65 -13.06 -4.17
CA SER A 53 2.42 -13.28 -5.39
C SER A 53 1.45 -13.65 -6.49
N LEU A 54 1.50 -12.94 -7.59
CA LEU A 54 0.66 -13.27 -8.75
C LEU A 54 1.37 -14.24 -9.68
#